data_03bf19c0fa8a57c182ce866d0d0b60fd
#
_entry.id   03bf19c0fa8a57c182ce866d0d0b60fd
#
_cell.length_a   1.000
_cell.length_b   1.000
_cell.length_c   1.000
_cell.angle_alpha   90.00
_cell.angle_beta   90.00
_cell.angle_gamma   90.00
#
_symmetry.space_group_name_H-M   'P 1'
#
loop_
_entity.id
_entity.type
_entity.pdbx_description
1 polymer ?
#
loop_
_entity_poly.entity_id
_entity_poly.type
_entity_poly.pdbx_seq_one_letter_code
_entity_poly.pdbx_strand_id
1 'polypeptide(L)'
;MSTKKFLLEEKDIPTAWYNIVADMKNKPLPILNPQTKQPLKEEDLYPLFSKGVSHQEMNTTDTWIEIPDEVRELYKVWRPTPLVRATGLEKALDTPAHIYFKNESVSPIGSHKLNSALAQAYYCKQEGTTNITTETGAMGCRSFLRGKSFRLGTCRLYGKG
;
A
#
# COMPACT_ATOMS: atom_id res chain seq x y z
N MET A 1 -0.88 -17.32 -30.59
CA MET A 1 0.06 -16.83 -29.55
C MET A 1 -0.78 -16.44 -28.33
N SER A 2 -0.43 -16.87 -27.12
CA SER A 2 -1.15 -16.48 -25.91
C SER A 2 -0.74 -15.07 -25.47
N THR A 3 -1.71 -14.27 -25.00
CA THR A 3 -1.47 -12.94 -24.47
C THR A 3 -0.53 -13.03 -23.25
N LYS A 4 0.56 -12.25 -23.24
CA LYS A 4 1.55 -12.26 -22.16
C LYS A 4 1.43 -11.08 -21.21
N LYS A 5 0.79 -9.98 -21.65
CA LYS A 5 0.65 -8.75 -20.88
C LYS A 5 -0.80 -8.30 -20.88
N PHE A 6 -1.33 -8.04 -19.70
CA PHE A 6 -2.68 -7.53 -19.49
C PHE A 6 -2.58 -6.16 -18.82
N LEU A 7 -3.33 -5.20 -19.34
CA LEU A 7 -3.42 -3.85 -18.80
C LEU A 7 -4.90 -3.50 -18.71
N LEU A 8 -5.32 -3.03 -17.57
CA LEU A 8 -6.64 -2.47 -17.32
C LEU A 8 -6.65 -0.97 -17.66
N GLU A 9 -7.83 -0.37 -17.75
CA GLU A 9 -8.03 1.05 -17.99
C GLU A 9 -8.16 1.82 -16.67
N GLU A 10 -8.06 3.15 -16.69
CA GLU A 10 -8.23 3.99 -15.50
C GLU A 10 -9.59 3.79 -14.81
N LYS A 11 -10.65 3.56 -15.58
CA LYS A 11 -12.00 3.27 -15.04
C LYS A 11 -12.05 2.01 -14.18
N ASP A 12 -11.07 1.11 -14.33
CA ASP A 12 -10.98 -0.15 -13.59
C ASP A 12 -10.20 0.01 -12.26
N ILE A 13 -9.71 1.22 -11.95
CA ILE A 13 -9.10 1.51 -10.64
C ILE A 13 -10.18 1.38 -9.57
N PRO A 14 -9.96 0.54 -8.53
CA PRO A 14 -10.97 0.32 -7.51
C PRO A 14 -11.28 1.61 -6.74
N THR A 15 -12.54 1.74 -6.32
CA THR A 15 -13.02 2.86 -5.49
C THR A 15 -12.87 2.59 -4.01
N ALA A 16 -12.64 1.33 -3.63
CA ALA A 16 -12.48 0.91 -2.24
C ALA A 16 -11.36 -0.12 -2.10
N TRP A 17 -10.72 -0.15 -0.94
CA TRP A 17 -9.83 -1.23 -0.54
C TRP A 17 -10.66 -2.38 0.02
N TYR A 18 -10.26 -3.59 -0.30
CA TYR A 18 -10.86 -4.80 0.23
C TYR A 18 -10.15 -5.21 1.53
N ASN A 19 -10.93 -5.27 2.62
CA ASN A 19 -10.45 -5.75 3.91
C ASN A 19 -10.81 -7.23 4.07
N ILE A 20 -9.86 -8.09 3.75
CA ILE A 20 -10.05 -9.55 3.82
C ILE A 20 -10.40 -10.03 5.23
N VAL A 21 -9.98 -9.33 6.29
CA VAL A 21 -10.21 -9.75 7.69
C VAL A 21 -11.70 -9.81 8.01
N ALA A 22 -12.50 -8.92 7.41
CA ALA A 22 -13.94 -8.93 7.60
C ALA A 22 -14.59 -10.27 7.16
N ASP A 23 -14.09 -10.84 6.06
CA ASP A 23 -14.64 -12.06 5.44
C ASP A 23 -13.92 -13.36 5.86
N MET A 24 -12.84 -13.25 6.65
CA MET A 24 -12.13 -14.43 7.13
C MET A 24 -12.98 -15.26 8.10
N LYS A 25 -13.14 -16.55 7.80
CA LYS A 25 -13.79 -17.51 8.71
C LYS A 25 -13.06 -17.61 10.07
N ASN A 26 -11.74 -17.66 10.02
CA ASN A 26 -10.87 -17.66 11.18
C ASN A 26 -10.10 -16.33 11.18
N LYS A 27 -10.57 -15.37 11.97
CA LYS A 27 -9.91 -14.07 12.09
C LYS A 27 -8.54 -14.21 12.78
N PRO A 28 -7.55 -13.42 12.41
CA PRO A 28 -6.25 -13.40 13.10
C PRO A 28 -6.43 -13.05 14.59
N LEU A 29 -5.55 -13.57 15.43
CA LEU A 29 -5.51 -13.16 16.82
C LEU A 29 -5.19 -11.65 16.93
N PRO A 30 -5.71 -10.98 17.96
CA PRO A 30 -5.41 -9.55 18.16
C PRO A 30 -3.91 -9.34 18.36
N ILE A 31 -3.41 -8.23 17.83
CA ILE A 31 -2.04 -7.79 18.08
C ILE A 31 -1.91 -7.46 19.58
N LEU A 32 -0.85 -7.95 20.21
CA LEU A 32 -0.62 -7.71 21.63
C LEU A 32 0.34 -6.53 21.83
N ASN A 33 0.02 -5.68 22.79
CA ASN A 33 0.93 -4.64 23.27
C ASN A 33 2.19 -5.33 23.85
N PRO A 34 3.41 -4.99 23.38
CA PRO A 34 4.63 -5.70 23.78
C PRO A 34 4.96 -5.56 25.26
N GLN A 35 4.50 -4.48 25.90
CA GLN A 35 4.76 -4.22 27.32
C GLN A 35 3.73 -4.88 28.23
N THR A 36 2.43 -4.69 27.93
CA THR A 36 1.34 -5.15 28.80
C THR A 36 0.87 -6.57 28.49
N LYS A 37 1.22 -7.11 27.31
CA LYS A 37 0.73 -8.40 26.77
C LYS A 37 -0.79 -8.48 26.62
N GLN A 38 -1.49 -7.35 26.70
CA GLN A 38 -2.92 -7.26 26.45
C GLN A 38 -3.19 -6.93 24.98
N PRO A 39 -4.40 -7.22 24.45
CA PRO A 39 -4.80 -6.79 23.12
C PRO A 39 -4.56 -5.30 22.91
N LEU A 40 -3.93 -4.96 21.79
CA LEU A 40 -3.61 -3.58 21.44
C LEU A 40 -4.90 -2.82 21.16
N LYS A 41 -4.99 -1.61 21.64
CA LYS A 41 -6.08 -0.68 21.33
C LYS A 41 -5.68 0.25 20.21
N GLU A 42 -6.66 0.87 19.54
CA GLU A 42 -6.40 1.79 18.46
C GLU A 42 -5.50 2.96 18.88
N GLU A 43 -5.72 3.47 20.09
CA GLU A 43 -4.94 4.59 20.65
C GLU A 43 -3.46 4.25 20.86
N ASP A 44 -3.14 2.98 21.08
CA ASP A 44 -1.75 2.51 21.24
C ASP A 44 -0.94 2.66 19.93
N LEU A 45 -1.62 2.78 18.77
CA LEU A 45 -1.01 2.97 17.46
C LEU A 45 -0.74 4.44 17.13
N TYR A 46 -1.43 5.39 17.75
CA TYR A 46 -1.34 6.82 17.42
C TYR A 46 0.06 7.43 17.55
N PRO A 47 0.95 6.98 18.45
CA PRO A 47 2.33 7.46 18.48
C PRO A 47 3.15 7.12 17.24
N LEU A 48 2.74 6.10 16.47
CA LEU A 48 3.47 5.57 15.30
C LEU A 48 2.77 5.87 13.97
N PHE A 49 1.44 5.91 13.97
CA PHE A 49 0.61 6.00 12.77
C PHE A 49 -0.46 7.09 12.93
N SER A 50 -0.95 7.61 11.81
CA SER A 50 -2.11 8.48 11.81
C SER A 50 -3.36 7.73 12.31
N LYS A 51 -4.34 8.46 12.85
CA LYS A 51 -5.59 7.87 13.33
C LYS A 51 -6.34 7.15 12.22
N GLY A 52 -6.37 7.72 11.01
CA GLY A 52 -7.03 7.08 9.86
C GLY A 52 -6.40 5.74 9.48
N VAL A 53 -5.06 5.61 9.55
CA VAL A 53 -4.36 4.34 9.34
C VAL A 53 -4.61 3.38 10.51
N SER A 54 -4.53 3.86 11.75
CA SER A 54 -4.78 3.06 12.95
C SER A 54 -6.20 2.48 12.97
N HIS A 55 -7.19 3.31 12.58
CA HIS A 55 -8.57 2.86 12.46
C HIS A 55 -8.73 1.73 11.43
N GLN A 56 -8.10 1.86 10.25
CA GLN A 56 -8.15 0.81 9.23
C GLN A 56 -7.47 -0.48 9.69
N GLU A 57 -6.33 -0.39 10.37
CA GLU A 57 -5.60 -1.55 10.90
C GLU A 57 -6.43 -2.33 11.93
N MET A 58 -7.20 -1.62 12.77
CA MET A 58 -8.05 -2.23 13.79
C MET A 58 -9.42 -2.64 13.29
N ASN A 59 -9.79 -2.29 12.06
CA ASN A 59 -11.09 -2.60 11.47
C ASN A 59 -11.15 -4.07 11.03
N THR A 60 -12.00 -4.84 11.68
CA THR A 60 -12.23 -6.28 11.41
C THR A 60 -13.63 -6.59 10.90
N THR A 61 -14.43 -5.56 10.62
CA THR A 61 -15.87 -5.69 10.29
C THR A 61 -16.23 -5.20 8.90
N ASP A 62 -15.65 -4.10 8.45
CA ASP A 62 -15.99 -3.52 7.16
C ASP A 62 -15.20 -4.20 6.05
N THR A 63 -15.91 -4.85 5.13
CA THR A 63 -15.32 -5.53 3.97
C THR A 63 -14.69 -4.55 2.97
N TRP A 64 -15.30 -3.38 2.80
CA TRP A 64 -14.87 -2.37 1.85
C TRP A 64 -14.60 -1.05 2.56
N ILE A 65 -13.43 -0.50 2.34
CA ILE A 65 -13.00 0.79 2.89
C ILE A 65 -12.81 1.74 1.71
N GLU A 66 -13.58 2.80 1.66
CA GLU A 66 -13.54 3.77 0.56
C GLU A 66 -12.15 4.39 0.41
N ILE A 67 -11.67 4.46 -0.84
CA ILE A 67 -10.42 5.15 -1.17
C ILE A 67 -10.74 6.63 -1.37
N PRO A 68 -10.15 7.55 -0.60
CA PRO A 68 -10.35 8.98 -0.79
C PRO A 68 -10.08 9.42 -2.23
N ASP A 69 -10.90 10.32 -2.76
CA ASP A 69 -10.78 10.78 -4.15
C ASP A 69 -9.39 11.34 -4.47
N GLU A 70 -8.79 12.12 -3.55
CA GLU A 70 -7.42 12.64 -3.73
C GLU A 70 -6.41 11.50 -3.91
N VAL A 71 -6.56 10.39 -3.19
CA VAL A 71 -5.68 9.21 -3.30
C VAL A 71 -5.93 8.51 -4.64
N ARG A 72 -7.20 8.38 -5.06
CA ARG A 72 -7.56 7.76 -6.35
C ARG A 72 -7.00 8.55 -7.53
N GLU A 73 -7.11 9.87 -7.51
CA GLU A 73 -6.54 10.74 -8.56
C GLU A 73 -5.02 10.56 -8.67
N LEU A 74 -4.34 10.45 -7.53
CA LEU A 74 -2.90 10.20 -7.54
C LEU A 74 -2.54 8.79 -8.05
N TYR A 75 -3.37 7.78 -7.77
CA TYR A 75 -3.17 6.43 -8.31
C TYR A 75 -3.19 6.41 -9.84
N LYS A 76 -3.98 7.23 -10.51
CA LYS A 76 -4.05 7.32 -11.98
C LYS A 76 -2.72 7.66 -12.63
N VAL A 77 -1.76 8.24 -11.90
CA VAL A 77 -0.43 8.59 -12.43
C VAL A 77 0.33 7.34 -12.93
N TRP A 78 0.13 6.17 -12.30
CA TRP A 78 0.84 4.94 -12.70
C TRP A 78 -0.02 3.68 -12.70
N ARG A 79 -1.21 3.71 -12.14
CA ARG A 79 -2.14 2.57 -12.13
C ARG A 79 -3.17 2.72 -13.24
N PRO A 80 -3.70 1.60 -13.73
CA PRO A 80 -3.37 0.21 -13.38
C PRO A 80 -1.98 -0.22 -13.85
N THR A 81 -1.25 -0.96 -13.02
CA THR A 81 0.04 -1.54 -13.40
C THR A 81 -0.15 -2.85 -14.19
N PRO A 82 0.76 -3.22 -15.11
CA PRO A 82 0.59 -4.41 -15.93
C PRO A 82 0.62 -5.72 -15.13
N LEU A 83 -0.24 -6.66 -15.52
CA LEU A 83 -0.11 -8.07 -15.13
C LEU A 83 0.64 -8.80 -16.27
N VAL A 84 1.74 -9.44 -15.95
CA VAL A 84 2.63 -10.05 -16.93
C VAL A 84 2.78 -11.55 -16.66
N ARG A 85 2.63 -12.38 -17.72
CA ARG A 85 2.86 -13.81 -17.63
C ARG A 85 4.34 -14.14 -17.69
N ALA A 86 4.82 -14.88 -16.73
CA ALA A 86 6.22 -15.27 -16.58
C ALA A 86 6.53 -16.59 -17.33
N THR A 87 6.34 -16.60 -18.63
CA THR A 87 6.50 -17.82 -19.46
C THR A 87 7.90 -18.45 -19.39
N GLY A 88 8.93 -17.64 -19.16
CA GLY A 88 10.30 -18.13 -18.95
C GLY A 88 10.45 -18.91 -17.64
N LEU A 89 9.78 -18.45 -16.58
CA LEU A 89 9.76 -19.13 -15.28
C LEU A 89 8.94 -20.42 -15.35
N GLU A 90 7.76 -20.39 -16.03
CA GLU A 90 6.96 -21.59 -16.25
C GLU A 90 7.77 -22.69 -16.93
N LYS A 91 8.52 -22.31 -17.99
CA LYS A 91 9.41 -23.24 -18.71
C LYS A 91 10.57 -23.75 -17.83
N ALA A 92 11.19 -22.87 -17.06
CA ALA A 92 12.30 -23.25 -16.20
C ALA A 92 11.88 -24.20 -15.05
N LEU A 93 10.64 -24.10 -14.60
CA LEU A 93 10.07 -24.96 -13.57
C LEU A 93 9.40 -26.22 -14.13
N ASP A 94 9.35 -26.36 -15.46
CA ASP A 94 8.64 -27.45 -16.15
C ASP A 94 7.22 -27.68 -15.57
N THR A 95 6.46 -26.59 -15.39
CA THR A 95 5.15 -26.61 -14.77
C THR A 95 4.02 -26.30 -15.77
N PRO A 96 2.86 -26.99 -15.68
CA PRO A 96 1.66 -26.62 -16.42
C PRO A 96 0.96 -25.38 -15.89
N ALA A 97 1.34 -24.89 -14.70
CA ALA A 97 0.74 -23.72 -14.10
C ALA A 97 1.06 -22.44 -14.88
N HIS A 98 0.07 -21.56 -15.00
CA HIS A 98 0.27 -20.24 -15.55
C HIS A 98 0.68 -19.27 -14.45
N ILE A 99 1.92 -18.80 -14.48
CA ILE A 99 2.51 -17.93 -13.47
C ILE A 99 2.46 -16.47 -13.95
N TYR A 100 1.91 -15.59 -13.12
CA TYR A 100 1.81 -14.16 -13.40
C TYR A 100 2.46 -13.34 -12.29
N PHE A 101 2.97 -12.18 -12.66
CA PHE A 101 3.41 -11.18 -11.70
C PHE A 101 2.82 -9.81 -12.02
N LYS A 102 2.47 -9.06 -10.99
CA LYS A 102 2.06 -7.67 -11.08
C LYS A 102 3.31 -6.81 -11.19
N ASN A 103 3.47 -6.11 -12.32
CA ASN A 103 4.68 -5.33 -12.57
C ASN A 103 4.59 -3.94 -11.92
N GLU A 104 5.04 -3.82 -10.68
CA GLU A 104 5.05 -2.56 -9.94
C GLU A 104 6.31 -1.70 -10.22
N SER A 105 7.25 -2.18 -11.06
CA SER A 105 8.44 -1.41 -11.45
C SER A 105 8.10 -0.17 -12.28
N VAL A 106 6.90 -0.11 -12.85
CA VAL A 106 6.40 1.04 -13.62
C VAL A 106 5.93 2.20 -12.74
N SER A 107 5.83 1.99 -11.42
CA SER A 107 5.50 3.08 -10.50
C SER A 107 6.61 4.15 -10.45
N PRO A 108 6.32 5.40 -10.10
CA PRO A 108 7.32 6.48 -10.02
C PRO A 108 8.54 6.20 -9.14
N ILE A 109 8.42 5.23 -8.23
CA ILE A 109 9.52 4.81 -7.34
C ILE A 109 10.05 3.41 -7.64
N GLY A 110 9.55 2.76 -8.70
CA GLY A 110 9.93 1.40 -9.08
C GLY A 110 9.51 0.32 -8.05
N SER A 111 8.49 0.58 -7.22
CA SER A 111 8.10 -0.30 -6.12
C SER A 111 6.60 -0.22 -5.80
N HIS A 112 6.03 -1.35 -5.34
CA HIS A 112 4.65 -1.43 -4.83
C HIS A 112 4.40 -0.59 -3.57
N LYS A 113 5.43 -0.21 -2.83
CA LYS A 113 5.31 0.54 -1.56
C LYS A 113 4.63 1.89 -1.73
N LEU A 114 4.67 2.48 -2.93
CA LEU A 114 3.98 3.73 -3.20
C LEU A 114 2.46 3.62 -3.02
N ASN A 115 1.88 2.45 -3.27
CA ASN A 115 0.44 2.24 -3.13
C ASN A 115 -0.05 2.47 -1.69
N SER A 116 0.67 1.97 -0.70
CA SER A 116 0.34 2.18 0.71
C SER A 116 0.87 3.51 1.25
N ALA A 117 2.08 3.91 0.86
CA ALA A 117 2.70 5.15 1.33
C ALA A 117 1.86 6.39 0.97
N LEU A 118 1.19 6.38 -0.17
CA LEU A 118 0.34 7.48 -0.60
C LEU A 118 -0.89 7.65 0.30
N ALA A 119 -1.55 6.56 0.63
CA ALA A 119 -2.71 6.56 1.53
C ALA A 119 -2.29 7.00 2.95
N GLN A 120 -1.18 6.48 3.45
CA GLN A 120 -0.63 6.90 4.75
C GLN A 120 -0.31 8.40 4.77
N ALA A 121 0.31 8.91 3.71
CA ALA A 121 0.62 10.32 3.59
C ALA A 121 -0.64 11.21 3.55
N TYR A 122 -1.70 10.74 2.88
CA TYR A 122 -3.00 11.41 2.86
C TYR A 122 -3.56 11.57 4.28
N TYR A 123 -3.66 10.48 5.05
CA TYR A 123 -4.20 10.54 6.41
C TYR A 123 -3.35 11.39 7.35
N CYS A 124 -2.02 11.29 7.26
CA CYS A 124 -1.13 12.17 8.02
C CYS A 124 -1.36 13.65 7.68
N LYS A 125 -1.55 13.99 6.39
CA LYS A 125 -1.85 15.36 5.96
C LYS A 125 -3.17 15.86 6.55
N GLN A 126 -4.22 15.03 6.55
CA GLN A 126 -5.53 15.39 7.12
C GLN A 126 -5.44 15.70 8.62
N GLU A 127 -4.50 15.09 9.32
CA GLU A 127 -4.26 15.32 10.75
C GLU A 127 -3.27 16.47 11.03
N GLY A 128 -2.82 17.20 9.99
CA GLY A 128 -1.89 18.30 10.13
C GLY A 128 -0.44 17.88 10.40
N THR A 129 -0.10 16.61 10.17
CA THR A 129 1.27 16.12 10.31
C THR A 129 2.18 16.79 9.28
N THR A 130 3.27 17.41 9.73
CA THR A 130 4.20 18.12 8.87
C THR A 130 5.38 17.28 8.40
N ASN A 131 5.71 16.21 9.12
CA ASN A 131 6.85 15.35 8.84
C ASN A 131 6.45 13.89 8.94
N ILE A 132 6.77 13.10 7.91
CA ILE A 132 6.61 11.65 7.90
C ILE A 132 7.98 11.02 7.71
N THR A 133 8.24 9.97 8.48
CA THR A 133 9.42 9.12 8.33
C THR A 133 8.98 7.75 7.84
N THR A 134 9.75 7.15 6.96
CA THR A 134 9.51 5.79 6.49
C THR A 134 10.83 5.05 6.37
N GLU A 135 10.80 3.77 6.69
CA GLU A 135 11.90 2.87 6.41
C GLU A 135 11.69 2.23 5.03
N THR A 136 12.68 2.33 4.16
CA THR A 136 12.65 1.68 2.85
C THR A 136 14.06 1.37 2.38
N GLY A 137 14.25 0.16 1.84
CA GLY A 137 15.47 -0.23 1.14
C GLY A 137 15.60 0.38 -0.26
N ALA A 138 14.57 1.08 -0.78
CA ALA A 138 14.57 1.71 -2.10
C ALA A 138 14.46 3.23 -1.97
N MET A 139 15.38 3.97 -2.60
CA MET A 139 15.48 5.44 -2.52
C MET A 139 14.31 6.23 -3.13
N GLY A 140 13.34 5.57 -3.73
CA GLY A 140 12.33 6.20 -4.58
C GLY A 140 11.23 7.00 -3.88
N CYS A 141 10.91 6.76 -2.60
CA CYS A 141 9.80 7.44 -1.91
C CYS A 141 10.01 8.96 -1.75
N ARG A 142 11.26 9.41 -1.71
CA ARG A 142 11.63 10.78 -1.36
C ARG A 142 11.16 11.84 -2.35
N SER A 143 11.17 11.53 -3.62
CA SER A 143 10.88 12.51 -4.69
C SER A 143 9.38 12.68 -4.93
N PHE A 144 8.60 11.63 -4.80
CA PHE A 144 7.16 11.67 -5.07
C PHE A 144 6.37 12.37 -3.96
N LEU A 145 6.72 12.10 -2.70
CA LEU A 145 6.08 12.75 -1.53
C LEU A 145 6.49 14.23 -1.37
N ARG A 146 7.54 14.69 -2.07
CA ARG A 146 7.96 16.10 -2.15
C ARG A 146 7.25 16.92 -3.23
N GLY A 147 6.49 16.28 -4.12
CA GLY A 147 5.79 16.96 -5.22
C GLY A 147 4.75 17.98 -4.74
N LYS A 148 4.37 18.92 -5.61
CA LYS A 148 3.41 20.00 -5.31
C LYS A 148 2.05 19.54 -4.79
N SER A 149 1.67 18.29 -5.03
CA SER A 149 0.40 17.69 -4.61
C SER A 149 0.40 17.23 -3.14
N PHE A 150 1.57 16.91 -2.57
CA PHE A 150 1.76 16.58 -1.17
C PHE A 150 2.95 17.35 -0.61
N ARG A 151 2.72 18.57 -0.15
CA ARG A 151 3.70 19.27 0.68
C ARG A 151 3.66 18.67 2.09
N LEU A 152 4.29 17.51 2.25
CA LEU A 152 4.76 17.05 3.54
C LEU A 152 6.22 17.48 3.66
N GLY A 153 6.52 18.16 4.74
CA GLY A 153 7.88 18.53 5.09
C GLY A 153 8.76 17.28 5.18
N THR A 154 10.02 17.46 5.15
CA THR A 154 11.15 16.54 5.06
C THR A 154 10.89 15.09 5.47
N CYS A 155 10.81 14.18 4.52
CA CYS A 155 10.96 12.75 4.77
C CYS A 155 12.42 12.47 5.15
N ARG A 156 12.72 12.11 6.40
CA ARG A 156 14.03 11.61 6.81
C ARG A 156 14.08 10.11 6.56
N LEU A 157 14.99 9.69 5.71
CA LEU A 157 15.35 8.27 5.56
C LEU A 157 16.42 7.97 6.62
N TYR A 158 16.13 7.04 7.50
CA TYR A 158 17.17 6.40 8.31
C TYR A 158 17.71 5.21 7.51
N GLY A 159 18.83 5.40 6.82
CA GLY A 159 19.67 4.30 6.40
C GLY A 159 20.51 3.87 7.60
N LYS A 160 20.57 2.57 7.90
CA LYS A 160 21.62 2.04 8.75
C LYS A 160 22.95 2.26 7.99
N GLY A 161 23.89 3.01 8.60
CA GLY A 161 25.29 3.00 8.24
C GLY A 161 25.93 1.66 8.56
#